data_0b2f1491938de7322f28eec5f486faa4
#
_entry.id   0b2f1491938de7322f28eec5f486faa4
#
_cell.length_a   1.000
_cell.length_b   1.000
_cell.length_c   1.000
_cell.angle_alpha   90.00
_cell.angle_beta   90.00
_cell.angle_gamma   90.00
#
_symmetry.space_group_name_H-M   'P 1'
#
loop_
_entity.id
_entity.type
_entity.pdbx_description
1 polymer ?
#
loop_
_entity_poly.entity_id
_entity_poly.type
_entity_poly.pdbx_seq_one_letter_code
_entity_poly.pdbx_strand_id
1 'polypeptide(L)'
;MLKENRLISIISIAGTAISIAMSMVVVLVFQIQFASFYPENDRDRMMYVDSGTEVRSNDGWNRGNMSPEAVKECFYSLKLPEAVSGYASQAKPLSIPGKRMYKAYDIKYTDPGFWKIFSFRFVAGKPFTQADFDSAIPQAVVSTSIAKHLYGTTDVVGKPVIIDLATYTICGVVEDVSRAADTAYGNVWGPYTSDQILISNV
;
A
#
# COMPACT_ATOMS: atom_id res chain seq x y z
N MET A 1 31.62 -9.53 -47.56
CA MET A 1 31.47 -10.18 -46.25
C MET A 1 30.00 -10.44 -45.85
N LEU A 2 29.09 -9.45 -45.87
CA LEU A 2 27.66 -9.67 -45.54
C LEU A 2 26.89 -10.56 -46.55
N LYS A 3 27.34 -10.67 -47.79
CA LYS A 3 26.68 -11.50 -48.83
C LYS A 3 27.12 -12.94 -48.87
N GLU A 4 28.31 -13.29 -48.37
CA GLU A 4 28.89 -14.62 -48.46
C GLU A 4 28.42 -15.57 -47.36
N ASN A 5 28.10 -15.07 -46.15
CA ASN A 5 27.61 -15.87 -45.03
C ASN A 5 26.38 -15.24 -44.36
N ARG A 6 25.27 -15.17 -45.10
CA ARG A 6 24.03 -14.56 -44.64
C ARG A 6 23.53 -15.14 -43.30
N LEU A 7 23.67 -16.44 -43.11
CA LEU A 7 23.16 -17.13 -41.92
C LEU A 7 23.94 -16.73 -40.65
N ILE A 8 25.27 -16.64 -40.75
CA ILE A 8 26.16 -16.23 -39.65
C ILE A 8 25.87 -14.73 -39.30
N SER A 9 25.71 -13.91 -40.31
CA SER A 9 25.39 -12.49 -40.09
C SER A 9 24.01 -12.28 -39.39
N ILE A 10 23.00 -13.04 -39.78
CA ILE A 10 21.68 -13.02 -39.15
C ILE A 10 21.75 -13.48 -37.71
N ILE A 11 22.46 -14.60 -37.43
CA ILE A 11 22.62 -15.11 -36.07
C ILE A 11 23.37 -14.10 -35.19
N SER A 12 24.42 -13.48 -35.69
CA SER A 12 25.21 -12.50 -34.94
C SER A 12 24.37 -11.25 -34.63
N ILE A 13 23.61 -10.73 -35.60
CA ILE A 13 22.72 -9.55 -35.38
C ILE A 13 21.61 -9.90 -34.40
N ALA A 14 20.96 -11.06 -34.52
CA ALA A 14 19.94 -11.51 -33.63
C ALA A 14 20.49 -11.70 -32.20
N GLY A 15 21.67 -12.33 -32.05
CA GLY A 15 22.31 -12.52 -30.76
C GLY A 15 22.67 -11.22 -30.06
N THR A 16 23.24 -10.25 -30.78
CA THR A 16 23.56 -8.94 -30.22
C THR A 16 22.29 -8.17 -29.87
N ALA A 17 21.26 -8.20 -30.70
CA ALA A 17 19.98 -7.54 -30.42
C ALA A 17 19.31 -8.10 -29.15
N ILE A 18 19.29 -9.43 -28.99
CA ILE A 18 18.74 -10.08 -27.80
C ILE A 18 19.56 -9.70 -26.55
N SER A 19 20.89 -9.71 -26.64
CA SER A 19 21.76 -9.34 -25.51
C SER A 19 21.53 -7.90 -25.05
N ILE A 20 21.39 -6.96 -25.98
CA ILE A 20 21.10 -5.56 -25.67
C ILE A 20 19.70 -5.44 -25.04
N ALA A 21 18.69 -6.12 -25.62
CA ALA A 21 17.34 -6.11 -25.08
C ALA A 21 17.27 -6.65 -23.65
N MET A 22 17.94 -7.78 -23.37
CA MET A 22 18.02 -8.35 -22.02
C MET A 22 18.72 -7.41 -21.04
N SER A 23 19.82 -6.79 -21.45
CA SER A 23 20.53 -5.82 -20.61
C SER A 23 19.63 -4.61 -20.28
N MET A 24 18.87 -4.09 -21.25
CA MET A 24 17.91 -3.02 -21.01
C MET A 24 16.79 -3.43 -20.05
N VAL A 25 16.25 -4.65 -20.18
CA VAL A 25 15.23 -5.16 -19.27
C VAL A 25 15.76 -5.22 -17.84
N VAL A 26 16.98 -5.72 -17.63
CA VAL A 26 17.60 -5.77 -16.32
C VAL A 26 17.73 -4.35 -15.73
N VAL A 27 18.24 -3.39 -16.50
CA VAL A 27 18.37 -1.99 -16.05
C VAL A 27 17.01 -1.38 -15.70
N LEU A 28 15.97 -1.62 -16.50
CA LEU A 28 14.63 -1.13 -16.24
C LEU A 28 14.04 -1.74 -14.96
N VAL A 29 14.22 -3.04 -14.73
CA VAL A 29 13.76 -3.69 -13.49
C VAL A 29 14.46 -3.08 -12.27
N PHE A 30 15.78 -2.88 -12.35
CA PHE A 30 16.51 -2.19 -11.26
C PHE A 30 16.01 -0.75 -11.05
N GLN A 31 15.81 0.02 -12.12
CA GLN A 31 15.29 1.38 -12.00
C GLN A 31 13.92 1.42 -11.34
N ILE A 32 13.01 0.49 -11.67
CA ILE A 32 11.67 0.42 -11.06
C ILE A 32 11.76 0.11 -9.56
N GLN A 33 12.70 -0.74 -9.13
CA GLN A 33 12.86 -1.06 -7.71
C GLN A 33 13.37 0.11 -6.86
N PHE A 34 14.22 0.98 -7.43
CA PHE A 34 14.83 2.10 -6.71
C PHE A 34 14.17 3.45 -7.01
N ALA A 35 13.32 3.53 -8.03
CA ALA A 35 12.63 4.77 -8.35
C ALA A 35 11.63 5.16 -7.27
N SER A 36 11.61 6.43 -6.92
CA SER A 36 10.59 7.01 -6.08
C SER A 36 9.30 7.18 -6.88
N PHE A 37 8.21 6.61 -6.40
CA PHE A 37 6.88 6.75 -6.98
C PHE A 37 5.96 7.45 -5.98
N TYR A 38 5.12 8.34 -6.48
CA TYR A 38 4.07 8.92 -5.66
C TYR A 38 3.20 7.84 -5.00
N PRO A 39 2.96 7.90 -3.69
CA PRO A 39 3.36 8.89 -2.70
C PRO A 39 4.68 8.57 -1.94
N GLU A 40 5.46 7.58 -2.36
CA GLU A 40 6.73 7.13 -1.76
C GLU A 40 7.90 7.98 -2.31
N ASN A 41 7.89 9.30 -2.06
CA ASN A 41 8.85 10.21 -2.67
C ASN A 41 10.27 10.07 -2.10
N ASP A 42 10.39 9.67 -0.82
CA ASP A 42 11.67 9.56 -0.09
C ASP A 42 12.03 8.09 0.16
N ARG A 43 11.87 7.24 -0.83
CA ARG A 43 12.04 5.79 -0.71
C ARG A 43 13.46 5.37 -0.28
N ASP A 44 14.45 6.15 -0.63
CA ASP A 44 15.85 6.00 -0.25
C ASP A 44 16.11 6.21 1.26
N ARG A 45 15.20 6.89 1.97
CA ARG A 45 15.23 7.13 3.42
C ARG A 45 14.28 6.22 4.20
N MET A 46 13.51 5.40 3.53
CA MET A 46 12.52 4.50 4.14
C MET A 46 13.13 3.13 4.44
N MET A 47 12.79 2.58 5.58
CA MET A 47 13.07 1.19 5.94
C MET A 47 11.75 0.43 6.02
N TYR A 48 11.66 -0.67 5.29
CA TYR A 48 10.49 -1.53 5.27
C TYR A 48 10.78 -2.81 6.07
N VAL A 49 9.87 -3.15 6.98
CA VAL A 49 9.93 -4.39 7.76
C VAL A 49 8.71 -5.24 7.43
N ASP A 50 8.90 -6.23 6.57
CA ASP A 50 7.79 -7.03 6.03
C ASP A 50 7.37 -8.19 6.92
N SER A 51 8.26 -8.65 7.81
CA SER A 51 7.95 -9.80 8.67
C SER A 51 8.78 -9.81 9.94
N GLY A 52 8.20 -10.35 11.01
CA GLY A 52 8.89 -10.68 12.25
C GLY A 52 9.14 -12.18 12.38
N THR A 53 10.06 -12.56 13.23
CA THR A 53 10.28 -13.95 13.62
C THR A 53 10.00 -14.11 15.11
N GLU A 54 8.97 -14.87 15.45
CA GLU A 54 8.69 -15.28 16.83
C GLU A 54 9.53 -16.52 17.15
N VAL A 55 10.36 -16.43 18.19
CA VAL A 55 11.11 -17.57 18.69
C VAL A 55 10.36 -18.15 19.89
N ARG A 56 9.86 -19.37 19.74
CA ARG A 56 9.17 -20.10 20.82
C ARG A 56 10.18 -20.91 21.65
N SER A 57 9.91 -21.06 22.92
CA SER A 57 10.78 -21.76 23.89
C SER A 57 11.06 -23.23 23.57
N ASN A 58 10.38 -23.84 22.63
CA ASN A 58 10.51 -25.25 22.23
C ASN A 58 11.18 -25.42 20.85
N ASP A 59 12.24 -24.68 20.55
CA ASP A 59 13.00 -24.73 19.29
C ASP A 59 12.15 -24.47 18.02
N GLY A 60 10.92 -23.98 18.18
CA GLY A 60 10.06 -23.54 17.10
C GLY A 60 10.29 -22.06 16.81
N TRP A 61 10.48 -21.72 15.55
CA TRP A 61 10.40 -20.34 15.07
C TRP A 61 9.26 -20.22 14.06
N ASN A 62 8.53 -19.14 14.14
CA ASN A 62 7.48 -18.82 13.18
C ASN A 62 7.76 -17.44 12.57
N ARG A 63 7.72 -17.37 11.25
CA ARG A 63 7.89 -16.12 10.52
C ARG A 63 6.54 -15.69 9.98
N GLY A 64 6.15 -14.47 10.28
CA GLY A 64 4.85 -13.96 9.85
C GLY A 64 4.75 -12.44 10.01
N ASN A 65 3.57 -11.93 9.79
CA ASN A 65 3.25 -10.54 10.06
C ASN A 65 3.36 -10.27 11.56
N MET A 66 3.86 -9.10 11.92
CA MET A 66 3.92 -8.68 13.31
C MET A 66 2.54 -8.24 13.80
N SER A 67 2.22 -8.54 15.06
CA SER A 67 1.02 -8.01 15.68
C SER A 67 1.16 -6.49 15.90
N PRO A 68 0.05 -5.75 16.00
CA PRO A 68 0.08 -4.32 16.31
C PRO A 68 0.83 -4.00 17.60
N GLU A 69 0.75 -4.86 18.62
CA GLU A 69 1.47 -4.72 19.89
C GLU A 69 2.97 -4.87 19.71
N ALA A 70 3.42 -5.87 18.95
CA ALA A 70 4.83 -6.06 18.66
C ALA A 70 5.41 -4.86 17.90
N VAL A 71 4.66 -4.31 16.96
CA VAL A 71 5.04 -3.06 16.25
C VAL A 71 5.16 -1.90 17.24
N LYS A 72 4.20 -1.76 18.16
CA LYS A 72 4.18 -0.70 19.15
C LYS A 72 5.36 -0.80 20.12
N GLU A 73 5.63 -1.98 20.64
CA GLU A 73 6.72 -2.20 21.59
C GLU A 73 8.10 -2.09 20.94
N CYS A 74 8.28 -2.68 19.76
CA CYS A 74 9.59 -2.76 19.13
C CYS A 74 9.97 -1.47 18.36
N PHE A 75 9.01 -0.76 17.78
CA PHE A 75 9.33 0.31 16.81
C PHE A 75 8.90 1.70 17.27
N TYR A 76 7.75 1.88 17.95
CA TYR A 76 7.29 3.22 18.33
C TYR A 76 8.12 3.86 19.45
N SER A 77 8.87 3.05 20.19
CA SER A 77 9.82 3.54 21.20
C SER A 77 11.14 4.03 20.62
N LEU A 78 11.42 3.76 19.34
CA LEU A 78 12.67 4.15 18.70
C LEU A 78 12.74 5.67 18.53
N LYS A 79 13.89 6.26 18.89
CA LYS A 79 14.12 7.70 18.78
C LYS A 79 14.83 8.11 17.49
N LEU A 80 15.39 7.14 16.76
CA LEU A 80 16.17 7.39 15.55
C LEU A 80 15.29 7.68 14.33
N PRO A 81 14.19 6.94 14.06
CA PRO A 81 13.31 7.23 12.95
C PRO A 81 12.53 8.52 13.17
N GLU A 82 12.35 9.31 12.12
CA GLU A 82 11.51 10.52 12.12
C GLU A 82 10.04 10.19 12.32
N ALA A 83 9.58 9.09 11.72
CA ALA A 83 8.25 8.54 11.90
C ALA A 83 8.28 7.01 11.74
N VAL A 84 7.37 6.34 12.43
CA VAL A 84 7.12 4.91 12.33
C VAL A 84 5.64 4.70 12.05
N SER A 85 5.31 3.74 11.21
CA SER A 85 3.92 3.37 10.91
C SER A 85 3.80 1.87 10.69
N GLY A 86 2.75 1.29 11.26
CA GLY A 86 2.31 -0.06 10.96
C GLY A 86 1.18 -0.05 9.93
N TYR A 87 1.14 -1.06 9.07
CA TYR A 87 0.02 -1.24 8.15
C TYR A 87 -0.33 -2.71 7.97
N ALA A 88 -1.59 -2.96 7.64
CA ALA A 88 -2.09 -4.26 7.19
C ALA A 88 -2.91 -4.08 5.91
N SER A 89 -2.74 -4.97 4.94
CA SER A 89 -3.50 -4.93 3.69
C SER A 89 -4.43 -6.14 3.61
N GLN A 90 -5.69 -5.88 3.27
CA GLN A 90 -6.70 -6.92 3.10
C GLN A 90 -7.58 -6.60 1.89
N ALA A 91 -7.93 -7.61 1.11
CA ALA A 91 -8.92 -7.47 0.06
C ALA A 91 -10.32 -7.66 0.65
N LYS A 92 -11.12 -6.60 0.70
CA LYS A 92 -12.50 -6.64 1.25
C LYS A 92 -13.51 -6.05 0.28
N PRO A 93 -14.77 -6.54 0.31
CA PRO A 93 -15.82 -5.96 -0.51
C PRO A 93 -16.17 -4.55 -0.04
N LEU A 94 -16.37 -3.65 -1.02
CA LEU A 94 -16.84 -2.29 -0.79
C LEU A 94 -18.28 -2.14 -1.28
N SER A 95 -19.07 -1.40 -0.51
CA SER A 95 -20.41 -0.98 -0.90
C SER A 95 -20.77 0.38 -0.34
N ILE A 96 -21.91 0.90 -0.78
CA ILE A 96 -22.56 2.07 -0.19
C ILE A 96 -23.98 1.70 0.24
N PRO A 97 -24.59 2.42 1.18
CA PRO A 97 -25.96 2.14 1.59
C PRO A 97 -26.92 2.06 0.40
N GLY A 98 -27.73 0.98 0.36
CA GLY A 98 -28.70 0.75 -0.70
C GLY A 98 -28.15 0.16 -2.01
N LYS A 99 -26.83 -0.02 -2.14
CA LYS A 99 -26.20 -0.61 -3.35
C LYS A 99 -25.28 -1.76 -2.96
N ARG A 100 -25.64 -2.98 -3.36
CA ARG A 100 -24.76 -4.14 -3.16
C ARG A 100 -23.62 -4.12 -4.19
N MET A 101 -22.39 -4.28 -3.71
CA MET A 101 -21.21 -4.47 -4.55
C MET A 101 -20.48 -5.72 -4.08
N TYR A 102 -20.06 -6.55 -5.03
CA TYR A 102 -19.42 -7.84 -4.74
C TYR A 102 -17.93 -7.85 -5.06
N LYS A 103 -17.41 -6.72 -5.57
CA LYS A 103 -15.99 -6.62 -5.92
C LYS A 103 -15.16 -6.32 -4.68
N ALA A 104 -14.12 -7.12 -4.46
CA ALA A 104 -13.11 -6.86 -3.45
C ALA A 104 -12.14 -5.76 -3.95
N TYR A 105 -11.74 -4.91 -3.03
CA TYR A 105 -10.78 -3.84 -3.23
C TYR A 105 -9.67 -3.95 -2.18
N ASP A 106 -8.50 -3.43 -2.50
CA ASP A 106 -7.36 -3.41 -1.57
C ASP A 106 -7.59 -2.34 -0.50
N ILE A 107 -7.90 -2.79 0.71
CA ILE A 107 -8.07 -1.95 1.89
C ILE A 107 -6.76 -1.98 2.66
N LYS A 108 -6.23 -0.81 2.97
CA LYS A 108 -5.05 -0.66 3.81
C LYS A 108 -5.43 -0.09 5.15
N TYR A 109 -5.23 -0.86 6.19
CA TYR A 109 -5.41 -0.43 7.58
C TYR A 109 -4.07 0.08 8.11
N THR A 110 -4.08 1.28 8.68
CA THR A 110 -2.86 1.96 9.08
C THR A 110 -3.07 2.87 10.29
N ASP A 111 -2.01 3.52 10.73
CA ASP A 111 -2.00 4.52 11.78
C ASP A 111 -1.80 5.94 11.22
N PRO A 112 -1.91 7.00 12.03
CA PRO A 112 -1.66 8.36 11.57
C PRO A 112 -0.21 8.66 11.16
N GLY A 113 0.76 7.83 11.58
CA GLY A 113 2.16 7.93 11.16
C GLY A 113 2.34 7.71 9.66
N PHE A 114 1.49 6.88 9.08
CA PHE A 114 1.46 6.61 7.64
C PHE A 114 1.37 7.88 6.78
N TRP A 115 0.50 8.80 7.17
CA TRP A 115 0.28 10.06 6.46
C TRP A 115 1.44 11.04 6.60
N LYS A 116 2.35 10.83 7.58
CA LYS A 116 3.58 11.61 7.73
C LYS A 116 4.71 11.04 6.88
N ILE A 117 4.75 9.72 6.73
CA ILE A 117 5.78 9.02 5.94
C ILE A 117 5.52 9.18 4.45
N PHE A 118 4.27 9.04 4.03
CA PHE A 118 3.89 9.07 2.63
C PHE A 118 3.27 10.41 2.23
N SER A 119 3.76 10.99 1.14
CA SER A 119 3.36 12.31 0.65
C SER A 119 2.07 12.26 -0.18
N PHE A 120 0.95 11.86 0.44
CA PHE A 120 -0.34 11.81 -0.25
C PHE A 120 -0.89 13.18 -0.63
N ARG A 121 -1.43 13.30 -1.84
CA ARG A 121 -2.13 14.50 -2.32
C ARG A 121 -3.62 14.33 -2.10
N PHE A 122 -4.16 15.11 -1.16
CA PHE A 122 -5.59 15.14 -0.89
C PHE A 122 -6.30 16.03 -1.92
N VAL A 123 -7.29 15.46 -2.59
CA VAL A 123 -8.19 16.19 -3.52
C VAL A 123 -9.32 16.85 -2.72
N ALA A 124 -9.78 16.19 -1.65
CA ALA A 124 -10.80 16.70 -0.74
C ALA A 124 -10.59 16.13 0.67
N GLY A 125 -11.03 16.87 1.68
CA GLY A 125 -10.92 16.43 3.08
C GLY A 125 -9.48 16.37 3.60
N LYS A 126 -9.26 15.49 4.58
CA LYS A 126 -7.98 15.30 5.27
C LYS A 126 -7.87 13.86 5.80
N PRO A 127 -6.66 13.38 6.18
CA PRO A 127 -6.51 12.09 6.81
C PRO A 127 -7.17 12.07 8.20
N PHE A 128 -7.49 10.89 8.70
CA PHE A 128 -7.90 10.71 10.11
C PHE A 128 -6.76 11.11 11.05
N THR A 129 -7.15 11.66 12.21
CA THR A 129 -6.23 12.18 13.21
C THR A 129 -5.81 11.11 14.23
N GLN A 130 -4.85 11.44 15.09
CA GLN A 130 -4.48 10.58 16.21
C GLN A 130 -5.66 10.37 17.17
N ALA A 131 -6.46 11.40 17.42
CA ALA A 131 -7.64 11.30 18.28
C ALA A 131 -8.72 10.37 17.69
N ASP A 132 -8.92 10.41 16.37
CA ASP A 132 -9.85 9.50 15.67
C ASP A 132 -9.35 8.04 15.77
N PHE A 133 -8.04 7.84 15.60
CA PHE A 133 -7.39 6.56 15.70
C PHE A 133 -7.49 5.97 17.11
N ASP A 134 -7.16 6.75 18.14
CA ASP A 134 -7.19 6.32 19.54
C ASP A 134 -8.63 6.01 20.02
N SER A 135 -9.60 6.71 19.43
CA SER A 135 -11.03 6.50 19.70
C SER A 135 -11.66 5.41 18.83
N ALA A 136 -10.86 4.74 17.99
CA ALA A 136 -11.32 3.72 17.04
C ALA A 136 -12.50 4.18 16.17
N ILE A 137 -12.54 5.48 15.80
CA ILE A 137 -13.63 6.02 14.97
C ILE A 137 -13.49 5.44 13.56
N PRO A 138 -14.55 4.82 12.99
CA PRO A 138 -14.48 4.21 11.67
C PRO A 138 -14.48 5.28 10.57
N GLN A 139 -13.31 5.81 10.26
CA GLN A 139 -13.08 6.76 9.18
C GLN A 139 -12.35 6.08 8.03
N ALA A 140 -12.58 6.55 6.82
CA ALA A 140 -11.93 6.05 5.63
C ALA A 140 -11.44 7.19 4.74
N VAL A 141 -10.22 7.05 4.21
CA VAL A 141 -9.73 7.81 3.07
C VAL A 141 -9.89 6.93 1.84
N VAL A 142 -10.42 7.49 0.76
CA VAL A 142 -10.67 6.75 -0.47
C VAL A 142 -9.87 7.34 -1.64
N SER A 143 -9.50 6.51 -2.62
CA SER A 143 -8.89 7.01 -3.84
C SER A 143 -9.92 7.70 -4.75
N THR A 144 -9.45 8.59 -5.63
CA THR A 144 -10.29 9.30 -6.61
C THR A 144 -11.09 8.34 -7.48
N SER A 145 -10.49 7.24 -7.92
CA SER A 145 -11.15 6.19 -8.70
C SER A 145 -12.29 5.54 -7.94
N ILE A 146 -12.08 5.22 -6.65
CA ILE A 146 -13.11 4.63 -5.80
C ILE A 146 -14.25 5.61 -5.53
N ALA A 147 -13.94 6.87 -5.22
CA ALA A 147 -14.96 7.90 -5.02
C ALA A 147 -15.89 8.03 -6.23
N LYS A 148 -15.30 8.12 -7.43
CA LYS A 148 -16.04 8.17 -8.70
C LYS A 148 -16.83 6.90 -8.97
N HIS A 149 -16.25 5.73 -8.68
CA HIS A 149 -16.92 4.45 -8.90
C HIS A 149 -18.14 4.24 -7.99
N LEU A 150 -18.03 4.64 -6.72
CA LEU A 150 -19.09 4.48 -5.74
C LEU A 150 -20.21 5.52 -5.91
N TYR A 151 -19.83 6.79 -6.08
CA TYR A 151 -20.74 7.94 -6.00
C TYR A 151 -20.83 8.77 -7.30
N GLY A 152 -20.01 8.47 -8.32
CA GLY A 152 -19.96 9.25 -9.56
C GLY A 152 -19.26 10.61 -9.44
N THR A 153 -18.75 10.95 -8.25
CA THR A 153 -18.11 12.24 -7.95
C THR A 153 -16.95 12.07 -6.98
N THR A 154 -16.08 13.07 -6.89
CA THR A 154 -15.02 13.14 -5.87
C THR A 154 -15.46 13.89 -4.61
N ASP A 155 -16.62 14.56 -4.65
CA ASP A 155 -17.22 15.22 -3.48
C ASP A 155 -18.00 14.20 -2.64
N VAL A 156 -17.25 13.44 -1.84
CA VAL A 156 -17.76 12.33 -1.03
C VAL A 156 -17.39 12.42 0.45
N VAL A 157 -16.71 13.47 0.87
CA VAL A 157 -16.37 13.67 2.28
C VAL A 157 -17.64 13.74 3.12
N GLY A 158 -17.64 13.00 4.23
CA GLY A 158 -18.80 12.85 5.12
C GLY A 158 -19.80 11.78 4.67
N LYS A 159 -19.68 11.22 3.48
CA LYS A 159 -20.57 10.13 3.02
C LYS A 159 -20.12 8.77 3.58
N PRO A 160 -21.08 7.84 3.81
CA PRO A 160 -20.76 6.52 4.34
C PRO A 160 -20.19 5.60 3.26
N VAL A 161 -19.22 4.76 3.62
CA VAL A 161 -18.76 3.63 2.82
C VAL A 161 -18.81 2.38 3.69
N ILE A 162 -19.28 1.28 3.14
CA ILE A 162 -19.36 -0.01 3.85
C ILE A 162 -18.17 -0.86 3.38
N ILE A 163 -17.30 -1.19 4.32
CA ILE A 163 -16.16 -2.09 4.11
C ILE A 163 -16.51 -3.40 4.80
N ASP A 164 -16.69 -4.45 4.02
CA ASP A 164 -17.19 -5.73 4.49
C ASP A 164 -18.60 -5.57 5.11
N LEU A 165 -18.73 -5.56 6.41
CA LEU A 165 -19.99 -5.36 7.13
C LEU A 165 -19.99 -4.09 7.99
N ALA A 166 -18.86 -3.37 8.08
CA ALA A 166 -18.72 -2.19 8.91
C ALA A 166 -18.90 -0.91 8.09
N THR A 167 -19.61 0.07 8.66
CA THR A 167 -19.82 1.38 8.03
C THR A 167 -18.75 2.36 8.49
N TYR A 168 -18.04 2.92 7.52
CA TYR A 168 -17.03 3.97 7.71
C TYR A 168 -17.53 5.29 7.15
N THR A 169 -17.08 6.39 7.71
CA THR A 169 -17.32 7.74 7.17
C THR A 169 -16.11 8.20 6.37
N ILE A 170 -16.30 8.61 5.13
CA ILE A 170 -15.21 9.12 4.29
C ILE A 170 -14.74 10.46 4.86
N CYS A 171 -13.50 10.54 5.34
CA CYS A 171 -12.87 11.75 5.85
C CYS A 171 -11.99 12.46 4.81
N GLY A 172 -11.53 11.74 3.80
CA GLY A 172 -10.67 12.32 2.75
C GLY A 172 -10.71 11.54 1.44
N VAL A 173 -10.33 12.24 0.38
CA VAL A 173 -10.15 11.68 -0.97
C VAL A 173 -8.75 12.02 -1.43
N VAL A 174 -7.97 11.02 -1.86
CA VAL A 174 -6.61 11.17 -2.35
C VAL A 174 -6.51 10.84 -3.84
N GLU A 175 -5.48 11.36 -4.50
CA GLU A 175 -5.13 10.94 -5.87
C GLU A 175 -4.88 9.43 -5.91
N ASP A 176 -5.13 8.83 -7.07
CA ASP A 176 -4.88 7.41 -7.26
C ASP A 176 -3.39 7.09 -7.14
N VAL A 177 -3.07 6.03 -6.42
CA VAL A 177 -1.70 5.56 -6.17
C VAL A 177 -1.36 4.47 -7.18
N SER A 178 -0.15 4.53 -7.73
CA SER A 178 0.37 3.48 -8.59
C SER A 178 0.66 2.19 -7.81
N ARG A 179 0.42 1.04 -8.41
CA ARG A 179 0.85 -0.25 -7.86
C ARG A 179 2.37 -0.40 -7.74
N ALA A 180 3.13 0.47 -8.39
CA ALA A 180 4.59 0.51 -8.23
C ALA A 180 5.03 1.03 -6.85
N ALA A 181 4.15 1.80 -6.15
CA ALA A 181 4.31 2.19 -4.76
C ALA A 181 3.58 1.17 -3.86
N ASP A 182 4.09 -0.04 -3.79
CA ASP A 182 3.42 -1.21 -3.20
C ASP A 182 3.03 -0.99 -1.74
N THR A 183 3.93 -0.42 -0.95
CA THR A 183 3.69 -0.16 0.48
C THR A 183 2.60 0.90 0.70
N ALA A 184 2.56 1.94 -0.13
CA ALA A 184 1.56 2.99 -0.05
C ALA A 184 0.26 2.65 -0.80
N TYR A 185 0.31 1.71 -1.75
CA TYR A 185 -0.82 1.35 -2.60
C TYR A 185 -2.01 0.84 -1.80
N GLY A 186 -3.19 1.34 -2.15
CA GLY A 186 -4.48 0.91 -1.64
C GLY A 186 -5.60 1.57 -2.44
N ASN A 187 -6.80 1.06 -2.31
CA ASN A 187 -8.01 1.69 -2.83
C ASN A 187 -8.71 2.51 -1.75
N VAL A 188 -8.62 2.04 -0.52
CA VAL A 188 -9.17 2.67 0.68
C VAL A 188 -8.18 2.50 1.82
N TRP A 189 -8.05 3.51 2.66
CA TRP A 189 -7.22 3.49 3.87
C TRP A 189 -8.10 3.80 5.09
N GLY A 190 -7.94 3.01 6.15
CA GLY A 190 -8.66 3.20 7.40
C GLY A 190 -7.76 2.94 8.61
N PRO A 191 -8.15 3.40 9.81
CA PRO A 191 -7.40 3.10 11.03
C PRO A 191 -7.51 1.61 11.37
N TYR A 192 -6.39 0.95 11.70
CA TYR A 192 -6.44 -0.47 12.08
C TYR A 192 -7.18 -0.70 13.41
N THR A 193 -7.31 0.33 14.25
CA THR A 193 -8.11 0.29 15.49
C THR A 193 -9.61 0.17 15.26
N SER A 194 -10.09 0.44 14.04
CA SER A 194 -11.51 0.30 13.69
C SER A 194 -11.88 -1.09 13.13
N ASP A 195 -10.89 -1.96 12.87
CA ASP A 195 -11.12 -3.32 12.38
C ASP A 195 -11.02 -4.33 13.51
N GLN A 196 -12.17 -4.88 13.94
CA GLN A 196 -12.23 -5.84 15.04
C GLN A 196 -11.42 -7.12 14.79
N ILE A 197 -11.24 -7.54 13.54
CA ILE A 197 -10.49 -8.74 13.19
C ILE A 197 -8.98 -8.51 13.41
N LEU A 198 -8.49 -7.32 13.10
CA LEU A 198 -7.07 -6.97 13.31
C LEU A 198 -6.74 -6.82 14.80
N ILE A 199 -7.73 -6.42 15.62
CA ILE A 199 -7.56 -6.27 17.08
C ILE A 199 -7.73 -7.60 17.81
N SER A 200 -8.60 -8.51 17.33
CA SER A 200 -8.94 -9.76 18.03
C SER A 200 -7.96 -10.92 17.79
N ASN A 201 -7.07 -10.81 16.83
CA ASN A 201 -6.01 -11.80 16.56
C ASN A 201 -4.72 -11.55 17.34
N VAL A 202 -4.86 -10.89 18.47
CA VAL A 202 -3.80 -10.55 19.42
C VAL A 202 -3.81 -11.52 20.60
#